data_69de1315381f6cedd31618d9039a098c
#
_entry.id   69de1315381f6cedd31618d9039a098c
#
_cell.length_a   1.000
_cell.length_b   1.000
_cell.length_c   1.000
_cell.angle_alpha   90.00
_cell.angle_beta   90.00
_cell.angle_gamma   90.00
#
_symmetry.space_group_name_H-M   'P 1'
#
loop_
_entity.id
_entity.type
_entity.pdbx_description
1 polymer ?
#
loop_
_entity_poly.entity_id
_entity_poly.type
_entity_poly.pdbx_seq_one_letter_code
_entity_poly.pdbx_strand_id
1 'polypeptide(L)'
;GDITIVHRQMLHGSFANSSPDMRISLTFGFHRRSSVLGAKAALAMEGDNVCYDARRIFERSAVIQVAIDARQQAQPDEPRFQYKPFNGLEEDFRFNDATFDSVIKDYFIKDLAI
;
A
#
# COMPACT_ATOMS: atom_id res chain seq x y z
N GLY A 1 -17.61 -7.31 7.13
CA GLY A 1 -16.84 -7.73 5.98
C GLY A 1 -15.80 -8.77 6.36
N ASP A 2 -15.53 -9.71 5.47
CA ASP A 2 -14.56 -10.78 5.71
C ASP A 2 -13.16 -10.32 5.28
N ILE A 3 -12.13 -10.81 5.97
CA ILE A 3 -10.74 -10.58 5.61
C ILE A 3 -10.07 -11.93 5.41
N THR A 4 -9.41 -12.09 4.26
CA THR A 4 -8.58 -13.26 3.98
C THR A 4 -7.12 -12.82 3.84
N ILE A 5 -6.23 -13.45 4.60
CA ILE A 5 -4.79 -13.19 4.52
C ILE A 5 -4.12 -14.43 3.94
N VAL A 6 -3.43 -14.26 2.82
CA VAL A 6 -2.76 -15.36 2.12
C VAL A 6 -1.31 -15.00 1.81
N HIS A 7 -0.45 -16.02 1.79
CA HIS A 7 0.89 -15.86 1.26
C HIS A 7 0.84 -15.72 -0.26
N ARG A 8 1.60 -14.81 -0.85
CA ARG A 8 1.55 -14.51 -2.30
C ARG A 8 1.78 -15.72 -3.22
N GLN A 9 2.49 -16.73 -2.75
CA GLN A 9 2.78 -17.96 -3.49
C GLN A 9 1.76 -19.08 -3.24
N MET A 10 0.74 -18.82 -2.41
CA MET A 10 -0.31 -19.79 -2.17
C MET A 10 -1.21 -19.88 -3.41
N LEU A 11 -1.48 -21.10 -3.85
CA LEU A 11 -2.49 -21.33 -4.88
C LEU A 11 -3.85 -20.93 -4.32
N HIS A 12 -4.48 -19.96 -4.93
CA HIS A 12 -5.78 -19.45 -4.52
C HIS A 12 -6.60 -19.04 -5.74
N GLY A 13 -7.90 -18.94 -5.53
CA GLY A 13 -8.83 -18.52 -6.55
C GLY A 13 -10.16 -18.10 -5.95
N SER A 14 -11.05 -17.61 -6.75
CA SER A 14 -12.41 -17.31 -6.34
C SER A 14 -13.41 -17.87 -7.33
N PHE A 15 -14.54 -18.36 -6.79
CA PHE A 15 -15.65 -18.79 -7.62
C PHE A 15 -16.45 -17.60 -8.15
N ALA A 16 -17.21 -17.83 -9.21
CA ALA A 16 -18.14 -16.85 -9.74
C ALA A 16 -19.13 -16.42 -8.65
N ASN A 17 -19.52 -15.14 -8.70
CA ASN A 17 -20.58 -14.65 -7.83
C ASN A 17 -21.94 -15.15 -8.37
N SER A 18 -22.62 -16.00 -7.63
CA SER A 18 -23.94 -16.52 -7.95
C SER A 18 -25.09 -15.79 -7.24
N SER A 19 -24.77 -14.79 -6.42
CA SER A 19 -25.79 -13.96 -5.79
C SER A 19 -26.28 -12.83 -6.72
N PRO A 20 -27.49 -12.29 -6.49
CA PRO A 20 -27.96 -11.11 -7.23
C PRO A 20 -27.20 -9.84 -6.88
N ASP A 21 -26.46 -9.82 -5.76
CA ASP A 21 -25.75 -8.66 -5.26
C ASP A 21 -24.33 -8.58 -5.77
N MET A 22 -23.81 -7.36 -5.89
CA MET A 22 -22.42 -7.11 -6.29
C MET A 22 -21.45 -7.57 -5.18
N ARG A 23 -20.45 -8.37 -5.56
CA ARG A 23 -19.33 -8.69 -4.69
C ARG A 23 -18.18 -7.72 -4.97
N ILE A 24 -17.82 -6.94 -3.95
CA ILE A 24 -16.68 -6.02 -3.98
C ILE A 24 -15.53 -6.65 -3.20
N SER A 25 -14.37 -6.75 -3.83
CA SER A 25 -13.14 -7.23 -3.20
C SER A 25 -12.04 -6.18 -3.33
N LEU A 26 -11.37 -5.89 -2.23
CA LEU A 26 -10.18 -5.04 -2.19
C LEU A 26 -8.97 -5.91 -1.91
N THR A 27 -7.97 -5.85 -2.78
CA THR A 27 -6.74 -6.62 -2.64
C THR A 27 -5.58 -5.71 -2.30
N PHE A 28 -4.87 -6.04 -1.22
CA PHE A 28 -3.69 -5.31 -0.78
C PHE A 28 -2.48 -6.26 -0.75
N GLY A 29 -1.36 -5.81 -1.29
CA GLY A 29 -0.09 -6.52 -1.22
C GLY A 29 0.88 -5.83 -0.25
N PHE A 30 1.49 -6.61 0.64
CA PHE A 30 2.51 -6.13 1.56
C PHE A 30 3.80 -6.92 1.38
N HIS A 31 4.91 -6.22 1.31
CA HIS A 31 6.24 -6.80 1.20
C HIS A 31 7.11 -6.40 2.39
N ARG A 32 7.97 -7.30 2.82
CA ARG A 32 9.00 -6.93 3.79
C ARG A 32 10.01 -6.00 3.12
N ARG A 33 10.40 -4.93 3.82
CA ARG A 33 11.41 -3.99 3.31
C ARG A 33 12.68 -4.72 2.83
N SER A 34 13.15 -5.71 3.58
CA SER A 34 14.35 -6.48 3.24
C SER A 34 14.22 -7.31 1.96
N SER A 35 13.00 -7.69 1.56
CA SER A 35 12.78 -8.45 0.32
C SER A 35 12.59 -7.55 -0.91
N VAL A 36 12.40 -6.25 -0.70
CA VAL A 36 12.12 -5.28 -1.76
C VAL A 36 13.33 -4.41 -2.04
N LEU A 37 14.15 -4.13 -1.01
CA LEU A 37 15.32 -3.26 -1.15
C LEU A 37 16.29 -3.79 -2.21
N GLY A 38 16.54 -2.98 -3.24
CA GLY A 38 17.38 -3.34 -4.38
C GLY A 38 16.67 -4.16 -5.47
N ALA A 39 15.41 -4.55 -5.25
CA ALA A 39 14.66 -5.26 -6.28
C ALA A 39 14.35 -4.37 -7.49
N LYS A 40 14.37 -4.96 -8.67
CA LYS A 40 13.93 -4.30 -9.90
C LYS A 40 12.46 -4.63 -10.13
N ALA A 41 11.69 -3.66 -10.60
CA ALA A 41 10.31 -3.90 -10.98
C ALA A 41 10.22 -4.87 -12.16
N ALA A 42 9.50 -5.97 -12.00
CA ALA A 42 9.46 -7.06 -12.97
C ALA A 42 8.77 -6.69 -14.30
N LEU A 43 7.88 -5.68 -14.27
CA LEU A 43 7.17 -5.19 -15.45
C LEU A 43 7.75 -3.87 -16.00
N ALA A 44 8.91 -3.44 -15.53
CA ALA A 44 9.61 -2.30 -16.12
C ALA A 44 9.94 -2.62 -17.59
N MET A 45 9.54 -1.74 -18.50
CA MET A 45 9.92 -1.86 -19.90
C MET A 45 11.42 -1.65 -20.05
N GLU A 46 11.98 -2.21 -21.13
CA GLU A 46 13.39 -2.01 -21.47
C GLU A 46 13.70 -0.50 -21.49
N GLY A 47 14.62 -0.06 -20.61
CA GLY A 47 14.95 1.36 -20.40
C GLY A 47 14.39 1.97 -19.11
N ASP A 48 13.35 1.41 -18.50
CA ASP A 48 12.83 1.84 -17.22
C ASP A 48 13.60 1.18 -16.07
N ASN A 49 14.67 1.79 -15.62
CA ASN A 49 15.45 1.31 -14.46
C ASN A 49 14.72 1.62 -13.13
N VAL A 50 13.53 1.09 -12.96
CA VAL A 50 12.80 1.21 -11.70
C VAL A 50 13.39 0.23 -10.69
N CYS A 51 14.18 0.77 -9.76
CA CYS A 51 14.75 0.02 -8.64
C CYS A 51 14.13 0.50 -7.33
N TYR A 52 13.83 -0.44 -6.44
CA TYR A 52 13.32 -0.16 -5.10
C TYR A 52 14.46 0.18 -4.15
N ASP A 53 14.97 1.39 -4.24
CA ASP A 53 15.90 1.93 -3.26
C ASP A 53 15.19 2.32 -1.94
N ALA A 54 15.95 2.74 -0.95
CA ALA A 54 15.41 3.11 0.35
C ALA A 54 14.44 4.31 0.27
N ARG A 55 14.70 5.25 -0.64
CA ARG A 55 13.85 6.43 -0.85
C ARG A 55 12.50 6.02 -1.43
N ARG A 56 12.49 5.23 -2.50
CA ARG A 56 11.26 4.76 -3.13
C ARG A 56 10.40 3.93 -2.17
N ILE A 57 11.03 3.06 -1.37
CA ILE A 57 10.32 2.29 -0.34
C ILE A 57 9.69 3.23 0.70
N PHE A 58 10.41 4.26 1.14
CA PHE A 58 9.90 5.24 2.09
C PHE A 58 8.71 6.01 1.50
N GLU A 59 8.84 6.55 0.30
CA GLU A 59 7.79 7.30 -0.38
C GLU A 59 6.51 6.45 -0.57
N ARG A 60 6.65 5.19 -0.95
CA ARG A 60 5.50 4.27 -1.02
C ARG A 60 4.89 3.92 0.33
N SER A 61 5.70 3.83 1.36
CA SER A 61 5.24 3.57 2.73
C SER A 61 4.47 4.76 3.31
N ALA A 62 4.67 5.96 2.78
CA ALA A 62 3.96 7.17 3.22
C ALA A 62 2.44 7.04 3.05
N VAL A 63 1.98 6.32 2.05
CA VAL A 63 0.53 6.04 1.85
C VAL A 63 -0.07 5.36 3.07
N ILE A 64 0.67 4.45 3.71
CA ILE A 64 0.21 3.75 4.92
C ILE A 64 0.04 4.75 6.07
N GLN A 65 1.01 5.65 6.25
CA GLN A 65 0.92 6.67 7.30
C GLN A 65 -0.25 7.62 7.08
N VAL A 66 -0.46 8.08 5.85
CA VAL A 66 -1.59 8.95 5.49
C VAL A 66 -2.93 8.22 5.69
N ALA A 67 -3.01 6.94 5.36
CA ALA A 67 -4.22 6.13 5.58
C ALA A 67 -4.52 5.91 7.08
N ILE A 68 -3.49 5.75 7.91
CA ILE A 68 -3.63 5.66 9.37
C ILE A 68 -4.19 6.98 9.92
N ASP A 69 -3.66 8.12 9.47
CA ASP A 69 -4.17 9.42 9.91
C ASP A 69 -5.61 9.66 9.41
N ALA A 70 -5.93 9.31 8.17
CA ALA A 70 -7.30 9.37 7.65
C ALA A 70 -8.27 8.54 8.49
N ARG A 71 -7.86 7.32 8.90
CA ARG A 71 -8.64 6.48 9.79
C ARG A 71 -8.84 7.14 11.15
N GLN A 72 -7.79 7.73 11.72
CA GLN A 72 -7.87 8.42 13.00
C GLN A 72 -8.79 9.63 12.95
N GLN A 73 -8.79 10.38 11.86
CA GLN A 73 -9.71 11.51 11.66
C GLN A 73 -11.17 11.05 11.56
N ALA A 74 -11.40 9.93 10.87
CA ALA A 74 -12.73 9.36 10.69
C ALA A 74 -13.26 8.62 11.95
N GLN A 75 -12.36 8.14 12.80
CA GLN A 75 -12.67 7.35 14.01
C GLN A 75 -11.80 7.82 15.18
N PRO A 76 -12.05 9.03 15.72
CA PRO A 76 -11.18 9.66 16.72
C PRO A 76 -11.12 8.90 18.06
N ASP A 77 -12.13 8.09 18.36
CA ASP A 77 -12.20 7.31 19.59
C ASP A 77 -11.41 5.99 19.54
N GLU A 78 -10.92 5.60 18.35
CA GLU A 78 -10.09 4.41 18.22
C GLU A 78 -8.66 4.69 18.68
N PRO A 79 -7.98 3.69 19.30
CA PRO A 79 -6.56 3.81 19.62
C PRO A 79 -5.74 4.05 18.36
N ARG A 80 -4.93 5.11 18.35
CA ARG A 80 -4.08 5.43 17.21
C ARG A 80 -3.03 4.32 17.00
N PHE A 81 -2.98 3.78 15.80
CA PHE A 81 -1.92 2.86 15.41
C PHE A 81 -0.61 3.62 15.15
N GLN A 82 0.48 3.16 15.76
CA GLN A 82 1.82 3.72 15.53
C GLN A 82 2.53 2.95 14.42
N TYR A 83 2.79 3.62 13.31
CA TYR A 83 3.56 3.04 12.22
C TYR A 83 5.04 3.41 12.37
N LYS A 84 5.82 2.49 12.94
CA LYS A 84 7.21 2.71 13.34
C LYS A 84 8.11 3.42 12.30
N PRO A 85 8.02 3.11 10.98
CA PRO A 85 8.85 3.80 9.98
C PRO A 85 8.63 5.31 9.91
N PHE A 86 7.51 5.83 10.46
CA PHE A 86 7.12 7.24 10.43
C PHE A 86 7.06 7.87 11.83
N ASN A 87 7.62 7.22 12.84
CA ASN A 87 7.68 7.81 14.18
C ASN A 87 8.41 9.15 14.15
N GLY A 88 7.74 10.19 14.63
CA GLY A 88 8.25 11.57 14.64
C GLY A 88 8.03 12.33 13.33
N LEU A 89 7.39 11.73 12.33
CA LEU A 89 7.04 12.33 11.05
C LEU A 89 5.52 12.38 10.83
N GLU A 90 4.73 12.03 11.84
CA GLU A 90 3.28 11.88 11.73
C GLU A 90 2.59 13.17 11.29
N GLU A 91 3.09 14.32 11.73
CA GLU A 91 2.53 15.64 11.37
C GLU A 91 2.79 16.01 9.90
N ASP A 92 3.92 15.57 9.34
CA ASP A 92 4.27 15.81 7.93
C ASP A 92 3.41 14.97 6.97
N PHE A 93 2.84 13.87 7.49
CA PHE A 93 2.03 12.91 6.73
C PHE A 93 0.58 12.83 7.24
N ARG A 94 0.02 13.96 7.67
CA ARG A 94 -1.40 14.05 8.01
C ARG A 94 -2.25 13.96 6.75
N PHE A 95 -3.41 13.30 6.87
CA PHE A 95 -4.36 13.22 5.77
C PHE A 95 -5.02 14.58 5.50
N ASN A 96 -4.73 15.12 4.33
CA ASN A 96 -5.35 16.30 3.73
C ASN A 96 -5.13 16.25 2.21
N ASP A 97 -5.78 17.11 1.45
CA ASP A 97 -5.71 17.09 -0.02
C ASP A 97 -4.28 17.21 -0.55
N ALA A 98 -3.47 18.11 0.01
CA ALA A 98 -2.10 18.32 -0.44
C ALA A 98 -1.20 17.10 -0.17
N THR A 99 -1.33 16.49 1.00
CA THR A 99 -0.57 15.29 1.37
C THR A 99 -1.04 14.10 0.55
N PHE A 100 -2.35 13.94 0.36
CA PHE A 100 -2.94 12.90 -0.47
C PHE A 100 -2.36 12.97 -1.90
N ASP A 101 -2.42 14.11 -2.55
CA ASP A 101 -1.89 14.32 -3.90
C ASP A 101 -0.38 14.06 -3.97
N SER A 102 0.37 14.38 -2.91
CA SER A 102 1.81 14.18 -2.88
C SER A 102 2.22 12.72 -2.79
N VAL A 103 1.43 11.87 -2.10
CA VAL A 103 1.79 10.46 -1.85
C VAL A 103 1.17 9.48 -2.84
N ILE A 104 0.07 9.84 -3.53
CA ILE A 104 -0.62 8.96 -4.49
C ILE A 104 -0.10 9.08 -5.91
N LYS A 105 0.79 10.01 -6.18
CA LYS A 105 1.39 10.15 -7.51
C LYS A 105 2.21 8.92 -7.90
N ASP A 106 2.14 8.56 -9.16
CA ASP A 106 3.02 7.59 -9.86
C ASP A 106 2.97 6.13 -9.40
N TYR A 107 1.87 5.69 -8.77
CA TYR A 107 1.66 4.25 -8.55
C TYR A 107 1.16 3.58 -9.82
N PHE A 108 2.04 3.39 -10.77
CA PHE A 108 1.77 2.60 -11.96
C PHE A 108 1.59 1.12 -11.59
N ILE A 109 0.69 0.43 -12.30
CA ILE A 109 0.57 -1.04 -12.25
C ILE A 109 1.92 -1.73 -12.44
N LYS A 110 2.82 -1.15 -13.23
CA LYS A 110 4.20 -1.60 -13.45
C LYS A 110 5.04 -1.67 -12.17
N ASP A 111 4.72 -0.86 -11.18
CA ASP A 111 5.43 -0.83 -9.90
C ASP A 111 5.01 -1.96 -8.94
N LEU A 112 3.93 -2.66 -9.22
CA LEU A 112 3.34 -3.67 -8.34
C LEU A 112 3.92 -5.07 -8.56
N ALA A 113 4.62 -5.30 -9.65
CA ALA A 113 5.22 -6.58 -9.96
C ALA A 113 6.67 -6.64 -9.49
N ILE A 114 6.85 -7.09 -8.26
CA ILE A 114 8.14 -7.38 -7.65
C ILE A 114 8.24 -8.88 -7.40
#